data_b0b0c6216f1d6abc435343bcf84a5337
#
_entry.id   b0b0c6216f1d6abc435343bcf84a5337
#
_cell.length_a   1.000
_cell.length_b   1.000
_cell.length_c   1.000
_cell.angle_alpha   90.00
_cell.angle_beta   90.00
_cell.angle_gamma   90.00
#
_symmetry.space_group_name_H-M   'P 1'
#
loop_
_entity.id
_entity.type
_entity.pdbx_description
1 polymer ?
#
loop_
_entity_poly.entity_id
_entity_poly.type
_entity_poly.pdbx_seq_one_letter_code
_entity_poly.pdbx_strand_id
1 'polypeptide(L)'
;MRTYHDGKNIYSVDMMIAYLNTMGHTVTRISISEFTTQLEKKVWGDWSPATVLAKMDVKKYATNAARIRKANMSYPIIVTGKQVIVDGYHRVAKALLEGQTHINAYVFGPALMNKFILDRDLNFVKVHQHMTVADVLELWTKRFCTK
;
A
#
# COMPACT_ATOMS: atom_id res chain seq x y z
N MET A 1 13.36 -1.19 0.27
CA MET A 1 12.31 -1.81 -0.56
C MET A 1 10.98 -1.78 0.17
N ARG A 2 9.95 -1.26 -0.47
CA ARG A 2 8.60 -1.28 0.11
C ARG A 2 7.88 -2.57 -0.23
N THR A 3 7.31 -3.21 0.77
CA THR A 3 6.60 -4.48 0.63
C THR A 3 5.24 -4.43 1.30
N TYR A 4 4.39 -5.35 0.88
CA TYR A 4 3.11 -5.66 1.50
C TYR A 4 3.04 -7.16 1.71
N HIS A 5 2.42 -7.62 2.78
CA HIS A 5 2.17 -9.04 2.98
C HIS A 5 0.72 -9.28 3.40
N ASP A 6 0.20 -10.43 2.99
CA ASP A 6 -1.18 -10.84 3.27
C ASP A 6 -1.28 -12.00 4.28
N GLY A 7 -0.19 -12.27 5.00
CA GLY A 7 -0.09 -13.41 5.90
C GLY A 7 0.38 -14.69 5.23
N LYS A 8 0.58 -14.69 3.92
CA LYS A 8 1.08 -15.85 3.14
C LYS A 8 2.24 -15.47 2.25
N ASN A 9 2.09 -14.39 1.53
CA ASN A 9 3.06 -13.94 0.52
C ASN A 9 3.56 -12.55 0.85
N ILE A 10 4.78 -12.27 0.41
CA ILE A 10 5.36 -10.92 0.42
C ILE A 10 5.31 -10.39 -1.01
N TYR A 11 4.79 -9.18 -1.18
CA TYR A 11 4.62 -8.51 -2.48
C TYR A 11 5.51 -7.28 -2.55
N SER A 12 6.00 -6.95 -3.74
CA SER A 12 6.75 -5.72 -3.98
C SER A 12 5.81 -4.56 -4.32
N VAL A 13 5.72 -3.59 -3.43
CA VAL A 13 4.98 -2.35 -3.70
C VAL A 13 5.72 -1.51 -4.76
N ASP A 14 7.04 -1.53 -4.75
CA ASP A 14 7.84 -0.82 -5.76
C ASP A 14 7.54 -1.32 -7.18
N MET A 15 7.40 -2.64 -7.37
CA MET A 15 7.00 -3.21 -8.66
C MET A 15 5.57 -2.79 -9.05
N MET A 16 4.65 -2.72 -8.09
CA MET A 16 3.28 -2.26 -8.35
C MET A 16 3.29 -0.83 -8.86
N ILE A 17 4.08 0.05 -8.25
CA ILE A 17 4.20 1.45 -8.67
C ILE A 17 4.81 1.53 -10.07
N ALA A 18 5.85 0.74 -10.35
CA ALA A 18 6.45 0.68 -11.68
C ALA A 18 5.44 0.20 -12.74
N TYR A 19 4.63 -0.79 -12.39
CA TYR A 19 3.53 -1.27 -13.25
C TYR A 19 2.54 -0.17 -13.57
N LEU A 20 2.10 0.59 -12.57
CA LEU A 20 1.17 1.69 -12.76
C LEU A 20 1.74 2.78 -13.66
N ASN A 21 3.04 3.08 -13.52
CA ASN A 21 3.71 4.09 -14.32
C ASN A 21 3.93 3.66 -15.78
N THR A 22 4.06 2.37 -16.05
CA THR A 22 4.38 1.85 -17.39
C THR A 22 3.16 1.33 -18.13
N MET A 23 2.29 0.59 -17.46
CA MET A 23 1.14 -0.08 -18.08
C MET A 23 -0.17 0.69 -17.93
N GLY A 24 -0.26 1.50 -16.88
CA GLY A 24 -1.51 2.14 -16.51
C GLY A 24 -2.49 1.16 -15.87
N HIS A 25 -3.56 1.68 -15.29
CA HIS A 25 -4.60 0.87 -14.67
C HIS A 25 -5.85 1.74 -14.47
N THR A 26 -7.01 1.13 -14.51
CA THR A 26 -8.26 1.83 -14.29
C THR A 26 -8.37 2.30 -12.84
N VAL A 27 -8.78 3.55 -12.65
CA VAL A 27 -9.03 4.12 -11.32
C VAL A 27 -10.46 3.79 -10.92
N THR A 28 -10.63 3.29 -9.70
CA THR A 28 -11.94 2.99 -9.12
C THR A 28 -12.17 3.91 -7.93
N ARG A 29 -13.36 4.49 -7.85
CA ARG A 29 -13.74 5.34 -6.74
C ARG A 29 -14.38 4.48 -5.66
N ILE A 30 -13.81 4.48 -4.44
CA ILE A 30 -14.24 3.60 -3.35
C ILE A 30 -14.71 4.45 -2.17
N SER A 31 -15.79 4.03 -1.52
CA SER A 31 -16.26 4.68 -0.30
C SER A 31 -15.24 4.54 0.83
N ILE A 32 -14.94 5.65 1.52
CA ILE A 32 -14.02 5.64 2.67
C ILE A 32 -14.49 4.68 3.77
N SER A 33 -15.81 4.48 3.90
CA SER A 33 -16.36 3.57 4.91
C SER A 33 -15.87 2.12 4.77
N GLU A 34 -15.42 1.73 3.58
CA GLU A 34 -14.83 0.40 3.35
C GLU A 34 -13.49 0.20 4.08
N PHE A 35 -12.85 1.29 4.50
CA PHE A 35 -11.50 1.24 5.08
C PHE A 35 -11.46 1.49 6.58
N THR A 36 -12.58 1.83 7.22
CA THR A 36 -12.58 2.24 8.63
C THR A 36 -12.01 1.19 9.57
N THR A 37 -12.37 -0.08 9.38
CA THR A 37 -11.83 -1.18 10.19
C THR A 37 -10.31 -1.32 10.02
N GLN A 38 -9.81 -1.13 8.82
CA GLN A 38 -8.37 -1.22 8.54
C GLN A 38 -7.58 -0.11 9.20
N LEU A 39 -8.18 1.08 9.36
CA LEU A 39 -7.53 2.21 10.04
C LEU A 39 -7.36 1.98 11.56
N GLU A 40 -8.03 0.98 12.12
CA GLU A 40 -7.88 0.60 13.53
C GLU A 40 -6.73 -0.36 13.77
N LYS A 41 -6.11 -0.89 12.72
CA LYS A 41 -4.98 -1.82 12.84
C LYS A 41 -3.68 -1.08 13.09
N LYS A 42 -2.78 -1.68 13.85
CA LYS A 42 -1.46 -1.12 14.17
C LYS A 42 -0.51 -1.28 12.98
N VAL A 43 -0.72 -0.51 11.94
CA VAL A 43 0.10 -0.55 10.71
C VAL A 43 1.27 0.42 10.75
N TRP A 44 1.34 1.28 11.77
CA TRP A 44 2.43 2.24 11.99
C TRP A 44 3.18 1.91 13.29
N GLY A 45 3.72 0.70 13.37
CA GLY A 45 4.40 0.23 14.57
C GLY A 45 3.42 -0.09 15.68
N ASP A 46 3.51 0.64 16.80
CA ASP A 46 2.67 0.40 17.98
C ASP A 46 1.30 1.07 17.93
N TRP A 47 1.02 1.87 16.91
CA TRP A 47 -0.25 2.59 16.81
C TRP A 47 -0.91 2.48 15.44
N SER A 48 -2.23 2.70 15.47
CA SER A 48 -3.08 2.67 14.30
C SER A 48 -3.26 4.06 13.69
N PRO A 49 -3.64 4.15 12.40
CA PRO A 49 -4.05 5.42 11.80
C PRO A 49 -5.18 6.11 12.58
N ALA A 50 -6.16 5.35 13.07
CA ALA A 50 -7.26 5.90 13.85
C ALA A 50 -6.78 6.60 15.13
N THR A 51 -5.84 5.99 15.83
CA THR A 51 -5.25 6.60 17.04
C THR A 51 -4.54 7.91 16.71
N VAL A 52 -3.75 7.93 15.64
CA VAL A 52 -3.05 9.14 15.22
C VAL A 52 -4.04 10.25 14.83
N LEU A 53 -5.08 9.91 14.07
CA LEU A 53 -6.12 10.86 13.67
C LEU A 53 -6.81 11.51 14.88
N ALA A 54 -7.05 10.71 15.92
CA ALA A 54 -7.70 11.20 17.14
C ALA A 54 -6.78 12.10 18.00
N LYS A 55 -5.46 11.98 17.83
CA LYS A 55 -4.47 12.62 18.70
C LYS A 55 -3.32 13.27 17.92
N MET A 56 -3.62 13.96 16.82
CA MET A 56 -2.60 14.50 15.90
C MET A 56 -1.67 15.52 16.56
N ASP A 57 -2.13 16.17 17.63
CA ASP A 57 -1.33 17.18 18.34
C ASP A 57 -0.41 16.58 19.40
N VAL A 58 -0.51 15.29 19.67
CA VAL A 58 0.36 14.62 20.64
C VAL A 58 1.73 14.39 20.02
N LYS A 59 2.79 14.78 20.72
CA LYS A 59 4.18 14.78 20.22
C LYS A 59 4.63 13.45 19.65
N LYS A 60 4.30 12.32 20.29
CA LYS A 60 4.73 11.01 19.84
C LYS A 60 4.13 10.60 18.48
N TYR A 61 3.05 11.24 18.04
CA TYR A 61 2.42 10.98 16.75
C TYR A 61 2.81 11.99 15.67
N ALA A 62 3.70 12.93 15.98
CA ALA A 62 4.02 14.08 15.12
C ALA A 62 4.49 13.65 13.72
N THR A 63 5.30 12.62 13.60
CA THR A 63 5.82 12.15 12.31
C THR A 63 4.69 11.66 11.40
N ASN A 64 3.81 10.80 11.92
CA ASN A 64 2.68 10.30 11.14
C ASN A 64 1.65 11.40 10.87
N ALA A 65 1.40 12.27 11.84
CA ALA A 65 0.51 13.42 11.65
C ALA A 65 1.00 14.32 10.50
N ALA A 66 2.30 14.59 10.43
CA ALA A 66 2.90 15.37 9.35
C ALA A 66 2.75 14.65 8.00
N ARG A 67 2.96 13.34 7.95
CA ARG A 67 2.78 12.54 6.74
C ARG A 67 1.33 12.53 6.25
N ILE A 68 0.37 12.47 7.17
CA ILE A 68 -1.05 12.60 6.83
C ILE A 68 -1.32 13.96 6.19
N ARG A 69 -0.89 15.05 6.83
CA ARG A 69 -1.12 16.41 6.31
C ARG A 69 -0.47 16.65 4.95
N LYS A 70 0.71 16.06 4.71
CA LYS A 70 1.48 16.23 3.47
C LYS A 70 1.17 15.20 2.39
N ALA A 71 0.30 14.23 2.65
CA ALA A 71 -0.01 13.18 1.69
C ALA A 71 -0.53 13.80 0.38
N ASN A 72 -0.03 13.32 -0.75
CA ASN A 72 -0.42 13.81 -2.06
C ASN A 72 -1.67 13.07 -2.54
N MET A 73 -2.81 13.73 -2.49
CA MET A 73 -4.11 13.16 -2.86
C MET A 73 -4.31 13.00 -4.37
N SER A 74 -3.37 13.48 -5.20
CA SER A 74 -3.41 13.25 -6.66
C SER A 74 -3.16 11.80 -7.02
N TYR A 75 -2.46 11.05 -6.15
CA TYR A 75 -2.16 9.64 -6.40
C TYR A 75 -3.24 8.75 -5.80
N PRO A 76 -3.91 7.90 -6.62
CA PRO A 76 -4.81 6.89 -6.07
C PRO A 76 -4.08 5.92 -5.14
N ILE A 77 -4.77 5.38 -4.17
CA ILE A 77 -4.23 4.32 -3.32
C ILE A 77 -4.21 2.99 -4.08
N ILE A 78 -3.51 2.00 -3.54
CA ILE A 78 -3.50 0.64 -4.08
C ILE A 78 -4.23 -0.28 -3.10
N VAL A 79 -5.21 -1.01 -3.61
CA VAL A 79 -5.97 -2.00 -2.82
C VAL A 79 -6.04 -3.33 -3.56
N THR A 80 -6.28 -4.41 -2.80
CA THR A 80 -6.56 -5.73 -3.38
C THR A 80 -8.00 -5.81 -3.89
N GLY A 81 -8.33 -6.91 -4.57
CA GLY A 81 -9.71 -7.17 -5.00
C GLY A 81 -10.72 -7.25 -3.86
N LYS A 82 -10.26 -7.50 -2.63
CA LYS A 82 -11.08 -7.48 -1.41
C LYS A 82 -11.04 -6.14 -0.69
N GLN A 83 -10.51 -5.11 -1.36
CA GLN A 83 -10.38 -3.75 -0.83
C GLN A 83 -9.50 -3.64 0.42
N VAL A 84 -8.48 -4.50 0.53
CA VAL A 84 -7.45 -4.38 1.56
C VAL A 84 -6.42 -3.36 1.08
N ILE A 85 -6.09 -2.39 1.93
CA ILE A 85 -5.11 -1.36 1.60
C ILE A 85 -3.71 -1.98 1.49
N VAL A 86 -3.10 -1.84 0.32
CA VAL A 86 -1.71 -2.24 0.06
C VAL A 86 -0.77 -1.06 0.27
N ASP A 87 -1.14 0.09 -0.28
CA ASP A 87 -0.37 1.33 -0.17
C ASP A 87 -1.31 2.51 -0.13
N GLY A 88 -1.10 3.40 0.83
CA GLY A 88 -1.85 4.65 0.91
C GLY A 88 -2.60 4.90 2.22
N TYR A 89 -2.20 4.28 3.33
CA TYR A 89 -2.83 4.55 4.63
C TYR A 89 -2.85 6.03 5.00
N HIS A 90 -1.77 6.78 4.71
CA HIS A 90 -1.73 8.21 5.00
C HIS A 90 -2.72 9.00 4.14
N ARG A 91 -2.93 8.59 2.89
CA ARG A 91 -3.92 9.21 1.99
C ARG A 91 -5.34 8.91 2.43
N VAL A 92 -5.63 7.67 2.85
CA VAL A 92 -6.95 7.32 3.40
C VAL A 92 -7.23 8.12 4.66
N ALA A 93 -6.25 8.21 5.56
CA ALA A 93 -6.37 8.98 6.79
C ALA A 93 -6.63 10.47 6.49
N LYS A 94 -5.91 11.04 5.52
CA LYS A 94 -6.11 12.43 5.11
C LYS A 94 -7.49 12.65 4.51
N ALA A 95 -7.96 11.74 3.67
CA ALA A 95 -9.30 11.84 3.08
C ALA A 95 -10.36 11.86 4.18
N LEU A 96 -10.23 11.00 5.18
CA LEU A 96 -11.13 10.98 6.33
C LEU A 96 -11.05 12.29 7.13
N LEU A 97 -9.83 12.80 7.39
CA LEU A 97 -9.60 14.06 8.10
C LEU A 97 -10.26 15.24 7.38
N GLU A 98 -10.23 15.24 6.06
CA GLU A 98 -10.80 16.30 5.22
C GLU A 98 -12.30 16.13 4.95
N GLY A 99 -12.94 15.12 5.53
CA GLY A 99 -14.36 14.87 5.37
C GLY A 99 -14.77 14.32 4.00
N GLN A 100 -13.84 13.72 3.26
CA GLN A 100 -14.14 13.08 1.99
C GLN A 100 -14.97 11.81 2.22
N THR A 101 -15.90 11.53 1.31
CA THR A 101 -16.72 10.32 1.37
C THR A 101 -16.13 9.17 0.54
N HIS A 102 -15.32 9.49 -0.45
CA HIS A 102 -14.72 8.53 -1.38
C HIS A 102 -13.25 8.83 -1.61
N ILE A 103 -12.54 7.84 -2.09
CA ILE A 103 -11.12 7.96 -2.48
C ILE A 103 -10.90 7.18 -3.77
N ASN A 104 -9.99 7.67 -4.60
CA ASN A 104 -9.58 6.99 -5.83
C ASN A 104 -8.58 5.89 -5.50
N ALA A 105 -8.76 4.73 -6.12
CA ALA A 105 -7.93 3.56 -5.88
C ALA A 105 -7.64 2.80 -7.17
N TYR A 106 -6.48 2.15 -7.21
CA TYR A 106 -6.19 1.08 -8.15
C TYR A 106 -6.50 -0.24 -7.47
N VAL A 107 -7.41 -1.02 -8.05
CA VAL A 107 -7.80 -2.32 -7.52
C VAL A 107 -7.01 -3.40 -8.26
N PHE A 108 -6.16 -4.11 -7.52
CA PHE A 108 -5.37 -5.20 -8.05
C PHE A 108 -6.02 -6.53 -7.69
N GLY A 109 -6.64 -7.17 -8.67
CA GLY A 109 -7.25 -8.48 -8.48
C GLY A 109 -6.22 -9.58 -8.23
N PRO A 110 -6.68 -10.80 -7.86
CA PRO A 110 -5.77 -11.90 -7.46
C PRO A 110 -4.74 -12.27 -8.52
N ALA A 111 -5.14 -12.35 -9.78
CA ALA A 111 -4.24 -12.71 -10.88
C ALA A 111 -3.12 -11.70 -11.06
N LEU A 112 -3.45 -10.41 -10.99
CA LEU A 112 -2.45 -9.34 -11.08
C LEU A 112 -1.55 -9.32 -9.84
N MET A 113 -2.13 -9.45 -8.65
CA MET A 113 -1.35 -9.48 -7.39
C MET A 113 -0.26 -10.56 -7.43
N ASN A 114 -0.55 -11.73 -7.99
CA ASN A 114 0.42 -12.82 -8.09
C ASN A 114 1.70 -12.42 -8.83
N LYS A 115 1.62 -11.46 -9.75
CA LYS A 115 2.78 -10.99 -10.51
C LYS A 115 3.74 -10.15 -9.68
N PHE A 116 3.36 -9.74 -8.49
CA PHE A 116 4.18 -8.92 -7.60
C PHE A 116 4.74 -9.68 -6.41
N ILE A 117 4.52 -10.99 -6.33
CA ILE A 117 5.02 -11.83 -5.22
C ILE A 117 6.54 -11.90 -5.29
N LEU A 118 7.19 -11.58 -4.16
CA LEU A 118 8.62 -11.75 -3.96
C LEU A 118 8.95 -13.06 -3.26
N ASP A 119 8.09 -13.47 -2.32
CA ASP A 119 8.28 -14.70 -1.56
C ASP A 119 6.94 -15.27 -1.13
N ARG A 120 6.83 -16.62 -1.16
CA ARG A 120 5.59 -17.34 -0.84
C ARG A 120 5.56 -17.92 0.56
N ASP A 121 6.66 -17.78 1.31
CA ASP A 121 6.82 -18.37 2.64
C ASP A 121 7.00 -17.33 3.74
N LEU A 122 6.66 -16.08 3.49
CA LEU A 122 6.83 -14.94 4.41
C LEU A 122 8.26 -14.80 4.93
N ASN A 123 9.24 -15.09 4.12
CA ASN A 123 10.63 -14.95 4.52
C ASN A 123 11.10 -13.49 4.38
N PHE A 124 10.84 -12.69 5.40
CA PHE A 124 11.19 -11.27 5.42
C PHE A 124 12.71 -11.03 5.38
N VAL A 125 13.48 -11.92 6.00
CA VAL A 125 14.95 -11.83 6.00
C VAL A 125 15.47 -11.99 4.57
N LYS A 126 14.99 -13.00 3.84
CA LYS A 126 15.35 -13.20 2.44
C LYS A 126 15.03 -11.96 1.60
N VAL A 127 13.82 -11.42 1.73
CA VAL A 127 13.36 -10.30 0.92
C VAL A 127 14.09 -9.01 1.26
N HIS A 128 14.20 -8.68 2.56
CA HIS A 128 14.73 -7.37 2.97
C HIS A 128 16.25 -7.35 3.12
N GLN A 129 16.90 -8.49 3.34
CA GLN A 129 18.35 -8.55 3.56
C GLN A 129 19.12 -9.19 2.42
N HIS A 130 18.52 -10.07 1.62
CA HIS A 130 19.22 -10.87 0.61
C HIS A 130 18.75 -10.62 -0.83
N MET A 131 17.55 -10.06 -1.05
CA MET A 131 17.13 -9.72 -2.41
C MET A 131 17.76 -8.40 -2.85
N THR A 132 18.38 -8.44 -4.02
CA THR A 132 19.00 -7.28 -4.65
C THR A 132 18.04 -6.61 -5.64
N VAL A 133 18.38 -5.40 -6.08
CA VAL A 133 17.67 -4.73 -7.17
C VAL A 133 17.69 -5.60 -8.44
N ALA A 134 18.81 -6.26 -8.71
CA ALA A 134 18.94 -7.18 -9.86
C ALA A 134 17.93 -8.33 -9.77
N ASP A 135 17.73 -8.90 -8.59
CA ASP A 135 16.73 -9.97 -8.40
C ASP A 135 15.31 -9.48 -8.72
N VAL A 136 14.96 -8.29 -8.29
CA VAL A 136 13.64 -7.70 -8.55
C VAL A 136 13.47 -7.39 -10.03
N LEU A 137 14.50 -6.86 -10.71
CA LEU A 137 14.47 -6.60 -12.14
C LEU A 137 14.34 -7.88 -12.95
N GLU A 138 14.96 -8.96 -12.51
CA GLU A 138 14.81 -10.28 -13.16
C GLU A 138 13.37 -10.77 -13.07
N LEU A 139 12.73 -10.64 -11.90
CA LEU A 139 11.32 -10.98 -11.73
C LEU A 139 10.43 -10.11 -12.62
N TRP A 140 10.69 -8.82 -12.69
CA TRP A 140 9.96 -7.90 -13.56
C TRP A 140 10.05 -8.35 -15.02
N THR A 141 11.26 -8.58 -15.52
CA THR A 141 11.49 -9.00 -16.90
C THR A 141 10.75 -10.29 -17.21
N LYS A 142 10.84 -11.26 -16.30
CA LYS A 142 10.21 -12.58 -16.47
C LYS A 142 8.69 -12.50 -16.49
N ARG A 143 8.09 -11.63 -15.70
CA ARG A 143 6.63 -11.58 -15.52
C ARG A 143 5.93 -10.59 -16.44
N PHE A 144 6.61 -9.53 -16.86
CA PHE A 144 5.99 -8.44 -17.63
C PHE A 144 6.61 -8.23 -19.02
N CYS A 145 7.82 -8.69 -19.27
CA CYS A 145 8.52 -8.50 -20.54
C CYS A 145 8.64 -9.78 -21.38
N THR A 146 8.21 -10.92 -20.88
CA THR A 146 8.24 -12.19 -21.60
C THR A 146 7.04 -12.29 -22.54
N LYS A 147 7.31 -12.68 -23.77
CA LYS A 147 6.25 -12.93 -24.78
C LYS A 147 5.89 -14.40 -24.81
#